data_c8732c7debe9b25cfd19ae8a75631315
#
_entry.id   c8732c7debe9b25cfd19ae8a75631315
#
_cell.length_a   1.000
_cell.length_b   1.000
_cell.length_c   1.000
_cell.angle_alpha   90.00
_cell.angle_beta   90.00
_cell.angle_gamma   90.00
#
_symmetry.space_group_name_H-M   'P 1'
#
loop_
_entity.id
_entity.type
_entity.pdbx_description
1 polymer ?
#
loop_
_entity_poly.entity_id
_entity_poly.type
_entity_poly.pdbx_seq_one_letter_code
_entity_poly.pdbx_strand_id
1 'polypeptide(L)'
;VYSKDEIQKLLNVVDKSTDKGLRDRAMLLLAARLGIRTSDICNLKKKNIHWDTNTIEFVQKKTGVSARLELLPDVKEALLAYLTKGRPSSDSENIFLRVQCPFTPIGQTVAHHEMSRYLAKAGIDTDRRKTGPHALRMSLATELVAEDIPYSVVQKVLGHQSSLCFNNYVRLDIENLRRCAVAVPPATDKLKEWLSNMGRVPNEK
;
A
#
# COMPACT_ATOMS: atom_id res chain seq x y z
N VAL A 1 -0.56 -3.41 -8.79
CA VAL A 1 0.37 -3.65 -7.66
C VAL A 1 1.80 -3.58 -8.14
N TYR A 2 2.73 -3.39 -7.24
CA TYR A 2 4.18 -3.35 -7.48
C TYR A 2 4.84 -4.56 -6.83
N SER A 3 5.86 -5.12 -7.50
CA SER A 3 6.64 -6.24 -6.94
C SER A 3 7.56 -5.77 -5.81
N LYS A 4 8.12 -6.71 -5.04
CA LYS A 4 9.15 -6.42 -4.00
C LYS A 4 10.34 -5.66 -4.60
N ASP A 5 10.81 -6.08 -5.77
CA ASP A 5 11.95 -5.46 -6.46
C ASP A 5 11.64 -4.03 -6.91
N GLU A 6 10.43 -3.80 -7.44
CA GLU A 6 9.99 -2.46 -7.83
C GLU A 6 9.87 -1.53 -6.61
N ILE A 7 9.33 -2.04 -5.49
CA ILE A 7 9.26 -1.26 -4.23
C ILE A 7 10.67 -0.96 -3.73
N GLN A 8 11.60 -1.90 -3.82
CA GLN A 8 12.99 -1.66 -3.43
C GLN A 8 13.67 -0.63 -4.35
N LYS A 9 13.47 -0.71 -5.67
CA LYS A 9 13.93 0.30 -6.63
C LYS A 9 13.36 1.68 -6.30
N LEU A 10 12.06 1.76 -6.01
CA LEU A 10 11.39 2.99 -5.60
C LEU A 10 12.04 3.61 -4.35
N LEU A 11 12.33 2.81 -3.33
CA LEU A 11 12.97 3.26 -2.10
C LEU A 11 14.43 3.70 -2.30
N ASN A 12 15.13 3.08 -3.25
CA ASN A 12 16.54 3.36 -3.53
C ASN A 12 16.76 4.69 -4.27
N VAL A 13 15.81 5.15 -5.08
CA VAL A 13 15.95 6.43 -5.80
C VAL A 13 15.66 7.65 -4.94
N VAL A 14 15.20 7.45 -3.70
CA VAL A 14 14.95 8.54 -2.75
C VAL A 14 16.29 9.03 -2.19
N ASP A 15 16.58 10.30 -2.41
CA ASP A 15 17.81 10.92 -1.94
C ASP A 15 17.77 11.19 -0.42
N LYS A 16 18.51 10.39 0.33
CA LYS A 16 18.58 10.46 1.80
C LYS A 16 19.44 11.62 2.33
N SER A 17 20.10 12.37 1.48
CA SER A 17 20.91 13.53 1.86
C SER A 17 20.07 14.80 2.04
N THR A 18 18.82 14.79 1.62
CA THR A 18 17.91 15.94 1.65
C THR A 18 16.79 15.76 2.68
N ASP A 19 16.38 16.85 3.33
CA ASP A 19 15.26 16.88 4.28
C ASP A 19 13.99 16.29 3.67
N LYS A 20 13.73 16.65 2.41
CA LYS A 20 12.61 16.15 1.62
C LYS A 20 12.70 14.63 1.41
N GLY A 21 13.87 14.15 1.05
CA GLY A 21 14.07 12.72 0.82
C GLY A 21 13.97 11.90 2.11
N LEU A 22 14.47 12.38 3.22
CA LEU A 22 14.29 11.75 4.53
C LEU A 22 12.81 11.62 4.89
N ARG A 23 12.03 12.71 4.71
CA ARG A 23 10.57 12.71 4.91
C ARG A 23 9.88 11.67 4.02
N ASP A 24 10.12 11.77 2.72
CA ASP A 24 9.42 10.99 1.71
C ASP A 24 9.74 9.49 1.86
N ARG A 25 11.00 9.14 2.19
CA ARG A 25 11.39 7.76 2.51
C ARG A 25 10.62 7.19 3.70
N ALA A 26 10.51 7.93 4.79
CA ALA A 26 9.76 7.49 5.96
C ALA A 26 8.28 7.27 5.62
N MET A 27 7.66 8.16 4.85
CA MET A 27 6.28 8.03 4.40
C MET A 27 6.07 6.81 3.49
N LEU A 28 6.97 6.58 2.54
CA LEU A 28 6.92 5.42 1.64
C LEU A 28 7.08 4.10 2.39
N LEU A 29 7.98 4.04 3.37
CA LEU A 29 8.16 2.85 4.19
C LEU A 29 6.94 2.55 5.07
N LEU A 30 6.31 3.56 5.67
CA LEU A 30 5.06 3.38 6.41
C LEU A 30 3.94 2.80 5.53
N ALA A 31 3.86 3.23 4.28
CA ALA A 31 2.89 2.72 3.32
C ALA A 31 3.25 1.30 2.83
N ALA A 32 4.52 1.04 2.50
CA ALA A 32 4.97 -0.21 1.90
C ALA A 32 5.10 -1.35 2.92
N ARG A 33 5.61 -1.06 4.13
CA ARG A 33 5.90 -2.07 5.15
C ARG A 33 4.75 -2.30 6.12
N LEU A 34 4.06 -1.23 6.50
CA LEU A 34 2.97 -1.31 7.49
C LEU A 34 1.58 -1.15 6.84
N GLY A 35 1.53 -0.86 5.55
CA GLY A 35 0.28 -0.70 4.84
C GLY A 35 -0.60 0.46 5.36
N ILE A 36 -0.03 1.45 6.04
CA ILE A 36 -0.78 2.59 6.59
C ILE A 36 -1.34 3.43 5.44
N ARG A 37 -2.60 3.86 5.55
CA ARG A 37 -3.23 4.71 4.52
C ARG A 37 -2.58 6.08 4.47
N THR A 38 -2.47 6.66 3.28
CA THR A 38 -1.88 8.01 3.08
C THR A 38 -2.51 9.06 3.99
N SER A 39 -3.85 9.01 4.16
CA SER A 39 -4.55 9.91 5.07
C SER A 39 -4.07 9.80 6.51
N ASP A 40 -3.80 8.58 6.95
CA ASP A 40 -3.37 8.32 8.32
C ASP A 40 -1.91 8.72 8.49
N ILE A 41 -1.04 8.39 7.51
CA ILE A 41 0.37 8.84 7.48
C ILE A 41 0.47 10.37 7.60
N CYS A 42 -0.28 11.11 6.78
CA CYS A 42 -0.27 12.58 6.81
C CYS A 42 -0.78 13.16 8.13
N ASN A 43 -1.59 12.42 8.88
CA ASN A 43 -2.15 12.87 10.17
C ASN A 43 -1.41 12.30 11.39
N LEU A 44 -0.37 11.49 11.20
CA LEU A 44 0.41 10.97 12.32
C LEU A 44 1.02 12.10 13.16
N LYS A 45 0.91 11.96 14.46
CA LYS A 45 1.46 12.87 15.46
C LYS A 45 2.62 12.23 16.20
N LYS A 46 3.50 13.05 16.79
CA LYS A 46 4.64 12.57 17.57
C LYS A 46 4.20 11.58 18.65
N LYS A 47 3.11 11.85 19.36
CA LYS A 47 2.53 10.98 20.39
C LYS A 47 2.05 9.60 19.91
N ASN A 48 1.93 9.40 18.59
CA ASN A 48 1.52 8.11 18.03
C ASN A 48 2.67 7.11 17.95
N ILE A 49 3.92 7.53 18.12
CA ILE A 49 5.10 6.67 18.10
C ILE A 49 5.55 6.40 19.53
N HIS A 50 5.55 5.13 19.88
CA HIS A 50 6.03 4.64 21.19
C HIS A 50 7.39 3.97 21.00
N TRP A 51 8.45 4.74 21.24
CA TRP A 51 9.83 4.32 20.97
C TRP A 51 10.32 3.22 21.92
N ASP A 52 9.83 3.21 23.14
CA ASP A 52 10.10 2.24 24.21
C ASP A 52 9.54 0.86 23.88
N THR A 53 8.33 0.81 23.36
CA THR A 53 7.65 -0.44 22.99
C THR A 53 7.79 -0.80 21.51
N ASN A 54 8.47 0.04 20.72
CA ASN A 54 8.57 -0.11 19.26
C ASN A 54 7.21 -0.30 18.58
N THR A 55 6.23 0.52 18.96
CA THR A 55 4.88 0.46 18.36
C THR A 55 4.43 1.82 17.83
N ILE A 56 3.55 1.79 16.85
CA ILE A 56 2.84 2.94 16.34
C ILE A 56 1.34 2.74 16.57
N GLU A 57 0.69 3.70 17.21
CA GLU A 57 -0.72 3.64 17.58
C GLU A 57 -1.47 4.87 17.09
N PHE A 58 -2.55 4.67 16.36
CA PHE A 58 -3.38 5.75 15.85
C PHE A 58 -4.80 5.29 15.55
N VAL A 59 -5.73 6.24 15.52
CA VAL A 59 -7.10 6.00 15.06
C VAL A 59 -7.17 6.26 13.57
N GLN A 60 -7.60 5.26 12.80
CA GLN A 60 -7.71 5.36 11.35
C GLN A 60 -8.79 6.36 10.96
N LYS A 61 -8.44 7.39 10.19
CA LYS A 61 -9.35 8.48 9.82
C LYS A 61 -10.59 8.02 9.07
N LYS A 62 -10.45 7.00 8.21
CA LYS A 62 -11.55 6.51 7.37
C LYS A 62 -12.53 5.60 8.13
N THR A 63 -12.07 4.83 9.09
CA THR A 63 -12.83 3.75 9.73
C THR A 63 -13.11 3.99 11.20
N GLY A 64 -12.44 4.95 11.84
CA GLY A 64 -12.53 5.19 13.29
C GLY A 64 -11.92 4.07 14.14
N VAL A 65 -11.32 3.05 13.53
CA VAL A 65 -10.73 1.91 14.26
C VAL A 65 -9.34 2.27 14.75
N SER A 66 -9.05 1.92 16.02
CA SER A 66 -7.69 2.00 16.56
C SER A 66 -6.82 0.93 15.91
N ALA A 67 -5.63 1.36 15.48
CA ALA A 67 -4.60 0.49 14.92
C ALA A 67 -3.37 0.56 15.80
N ARG A 68 -2.82 -0.61 16.15
CA ARG A 68 -1.53 -0.76 16.82
C ARG A 68 -0.67 -1.69 15.96
N LEU A 69 0.47 -1.19 15.50
CA LEU A 69 1.38 -1.89 14.60
C LEU A 69 2.78 -1.88 15.20
N GLU A 70 3.55 -2.93 14.93
CA GLU A 70 4.96 -2.98 15.28
C GLU A 70 5.75 -2.02 14.38
N LEU A 71 6.68 -1.29 14.97
CA LEU A 71 7.58 -0.38 14.28
C LEU A 71 8.80 -1.17 13.80
N LEU A 72 8.75 -1.63 12.55
CA LEU A 72 9.83 -2.40 11.94
C LEU A 72 11.16 -1.61 11.94
N PRO A 73 12.32 -2.29 12.02
CA PRO A 73 13.63 -1.62 12.14
C PRO A 73 13.92 -0.59 11.06
N ASP A 74 13.63 -0.89 9.79
CA ASP A 74 13.84 0.00 8.65
C ASP A 74 12.91 1.23 8.67
N VAL A 75 11.67 1.05 9.15
CA VAL A 75 10.71 2.13 9.35
C VAL A 75 11.15 3.03 10.51
N LYS A 76 11.57 2.41 11.63
CA LYS A 76 12.09 3.13 12.81
C LYS A 76 13.28 3.99 12.45
N GLU A 77 14.27 3.41 11.75
CA GLU A 77 15.46 4.14 11.29
C GLU A 77 15.09 5.34 10.42
N ALA A 78 14.20 5.15 9.45
CA ALA A 78 13.79 6.23 8.56
C ALA A 78 13.02 7.34 9.28
N LEU A 79 12.15 6.99 10.24
CA LEU A 79 11.45 7.97 11.08
C LEU A 79 12.43 8.76 11.96
N LEU A 80 13.36 8.08 12.61
CA LEU A 80 14.39 8.74 13.43
C LEU A 80 15.25 9.67 12.56
N ALA A 81 15.73 9.22 11.41
CA ALA A 81 16.52 10.05 10.50
C ALA A 81 15.76 11.31 10.07
N TYR A 82 14.48 11.18 9.73
CA TYR A 82 13.67 12.34 9.38
C TYR A 82 13.46 13.27 10.57
N LEU A 83 13.05 12.74 11.74
CA LEU A 83 12.74 13.55 12.92
C LEU A 83 13.96 14.31 13.47
N THR A 84 15.17 13.71 13.37
CA THR A 84 16.39 14.29 13.93
C THR A 84 17.12 15.20 12.95
N LYS A 85 17.06 14.91 11.63
CA LYS A 85 17.90 15.61 10.64
C LYS A 85 17.08 16.37 9.60
N GLY A 86 15.89 15.88 9.20
CA GLY A 86 15.19 16.42 8.05
C GLY A 86 13.88 17.15 8.39
N ARG A 87 13.37 17.02 9.62
CA ARG A 87 12.11 17.68 9.99
C ARG A 87 12.40 19.13 10.38
N PRO A 88 11.73 20.12 9.71
CA PRO A 88 11.91 21.51 10.08
C PRO A 88 11.43 21.77 11.51
N SER A 89 12.07 22.75 12.19
CA SER A 89 11.64 23.21 13.51
C SER A 89 10.24 23.81 13.41
N SER A 90 9.32 23.27 14.20
CA SER A 90 7.91 23.67 14.19
C SER A 90 7.22 23.16 15.44
N ASP A 91 6.27 23.95 15.98
CA ASP A 91 5.41 23.58 17.11
C ASP A 91 4.35 22.56 16.74
N SER A 92 4.24 22.22 15.46
CA SER A 92 3.27 21.24 14.97
C SER A 92 3.48 19.87 15.60
N GLU A 93 2.43 19.29 16.12
CA GLU A 93 2.39 17.91 16.62
C GLU A 93 2.52 16.86 15.49
N ASN A 94 2.20 17.24 14.25
CA ASN A 94 2.28 16.32 13.12
C ASN A 94 3.74 15.94 12.85
N ILE A 95 3.96 14.66 12.55
CA ILE A 95 5.28 14.15 12.18
C ILE A 95 5.71 14.76 10.85
N PHE A 96 4.89 14.62 9.82
CA PHE A 96 5.23 14.96 8.45
C PHE A 96 4.78 16.37 8.08
N LEU A 97 5.76 17.20 7.77
CA LEU A 97 5.57 18.61 7.42
C LEU A 97 6.04 18.89 5.98
N ARG A 98 5.58 19.99 5.42
CA ARG A 98 6.16 20.56 4.22
C ARG A 98 7.58 21.03 4.52
N VAL A 99 8.50 20.86 3.58
CA VAL A 99 9.90 21.29 3.71
C VAL A 99 10.11 22.76 3.41
N GLN A 100 9.09 23.44 2.89
CA GLN A 100 9.09 24.88 2.62
C GLN A 100 8.12 25.59 3.56
N CYS A 101 8.50 26.80 3.95
CA CYS A 101 7.67 27.66 4.78
C CYS A 101 6.37 28.05 4.04
N PRO A 102 5.22 28.09 4.74
CA PRO A 102 5.03 27.73 6.14
C PRO A 102 5.08 26.19 6.31
N PHE A 103 5.77 25.73 7.36
CA PHE A 103 6.00 24.31 7.67
C PHE A 103 4.72 23.64 8.18
N THR A 104 3.68 23.67 7.36
CA THR A 104 2.38 23.06 7.67
C THR A 104 2.40 21.54 7.45
N PRO A 105 1.47 20.79 8.06
CA PRO A 105 1.33 19.36 7.82
C PRO A 105 1.19 19.05 6.32
N ILE A 106 1.83 17.96 5.89
CA ILE A 106 1.78 17.54 4.48
C ILE A 106 0.39 16.99 4.13
N GLY A 107 -0.14 17.36 2.96
CA GLY A 107 -1.40 16.83 2.47
C GLY A 107 -1.25 15.57 1.62
N GLN A 108 -2.34 14.81 1.48
CA GLN A 108 -2.36 13.56 0.69
C GLN A 108 -2.00 13.77 -0.79
N THR A 109 -2.43 14.89 -1.37
CA THR A 109 -2.12 15.24 -2.77
C THR A 109 -0.61 15.36 -2.99
N VAL A 110 0.09 16.00 -2.05
CA VAL A 110 1.56 16.13 -2.12
C VAL A 110 2.22 14.76 -2.01
N ALA A 111 1.79 13.93 -1.05
CA ALA A 111 2.32 12.57 -0.90
C ALA A 111 2.11 11.72 -2.16
N HIS A 112 0.94 11.85 -2.80
CA HIS A 112 0.65 11.16 -4.06
C HIS A 112 1.57 11.63 -5.19
N HIS A 113 1.71 12.94 -5.36
CA HIS A 113 2.55 13.52 -6.40
C HIS A 113 4.03 13.12 -6.23
N GLU A 114 4.53 13.13 -4.99
CA GLU A 114 5.91 12.73 -4.72
C GLU A 114 6.15 11.25 -5.05
N MET A 115 5.23 10.36 -4.69
CA MET A 115 5.37 8.95 -5.06
C MET A 115 5.37 8.76 -6.58
N SER A 116 4.47 9.42 -7.32
CA SER A 116 4.44 9.36 -8.78
C SER A 116 5.77 9.81 -9.39
N ARG A 117 6.37 10.84 -8.83
CA ARG A 117 7.70 11.34 -9.26
C ARG A 117 8.82 10.33 -8.99
N TYR A 118 8.79 9.66 -7.84
CA TYR A 118 9.79 8.63 -7.52
C TYR A 118 9.61 7.37 -8.37
N LEU A 119 8.39 6.98 -8.71
CA LEU A 119 8.13 5.89 -9.65
C LEU A 119 8.74 6.18 -11.02
N ALA A 120 8.53 7.38 -11.55
CA ALA A 120 9.12 7.82 -12.81
C ALA A 120 10.67 7.83 -12.74
N LYS A 121 11.23 8.37 -11.64
CA LYS A 121 12.70 8.40 -11.41
C LYS A 121 13.30 6.99 -11.30
N ALA A 122 12.56 6.03 -10.77
CA ALA A 122 12.97 4.63 -10.66
C ALA A 122 12.84 3.85 -11.99
N GLY A 123 12.31 4.46 -13.04
CA GLY A 123 12.05 3.81 -14.32
C GLY A 123 10.99 2.69 -14.21
N ILE A 124 10.06 2.81 -13.26
CA ILE A 124 9.03 1.79 -13.05
C ILE A 124 7.86 2.11 -13.98
N ASP A 125 7.48 1.11 -14.78
CA ASP A 125 6.30 1.22 -15.64
C ASP A 125 5.03 1.41 -14.80
N THR A 126 4.29 2.45 -15.10
CA THR A 126 3.06 2.82 -14.42
C THR A 126 1.82 2.75 -15.32
N ASP A 127 1.97 2.25 -16.57
CA ASP A 127 0.82 2.11 -17.45
C ASP A 127 -0.25 1.23 -16.80
N ARG A 128 -1.50 1.72 -16.81
CA ARG A 128 -2.67 1.07 -16.18
C ARG A 128 -2.52 0.75 -14.69
N ARG A 129 -1.52 1.31 -14.00
CA ARG A 129 -1.25 1.10 -12.57
C ARG A 129 -1.52 2.37 -11.76
N LYS A 130 -1.98 2.19 -10.51
CA LYS A 130 -2.13 3.32 -9.58
C LYS A 130 -0.77 3.80 -9.10
N THR A 131 -0.53 5.10 -9.11
CA THR A 131 0.76 5.73 -8.80
C THR A 131 0.84 6.35 -7.41
N GLY A 132 -0.23 6.29 -6.61
CA GLY A 132 -0.24 6.85 -5.25
C GLY A 132 0.15 5.84 -4.18
N PRO A 133 0.44 6.29 -2.94
CA PRO A 133 0.87 5.41 -1.84
C PRO A 133 -0.11 4.29 -1.49
N HIS A 134 -1.39 4.44 -1.86
CA HIS A 134 -2.36 3.36 -1.71
C HIS A 134 -1.98 2.10 -2.52
N ALA A 135 -1.26 2.27 -3.64
CA ALA A 135 -0.78 1.13 -4.42
C ALA A 135 0.26 0.29 -3.65
N LEU A 136 1.11 0.91 -2.82
CA LEU A 136 2.06 0.19 -1.96
C LEU A 136 1.33 -0.68 -0.93
N ARG A 137 0.28 -0.14 -0.33
CA ARG A 137 -0.58 -0.90 0.59
C ARG A 137 -1.27 -2.08 -0.11
N MET A 138 -1.73 -1.89 -1.37
CA MET A 138 -2.29 -2.96 -2.18
C MET A 138 -1.25 -4.04 -2.50
N SER A 139 0.00 -3.63 -2.79
CA SER A 139 1.10 -4.56 -3.03
C SER A 139 1.42 -5.40 -1.80
N LEU A 140 1.51 -4.76 -0.61
CA LEU A 140 1.68 -5.48 0.66
C LEU A 140 0.55 -6.49 0.90
N ALA A 141 -0.70 -6.10 0.68
CA ALA A 141 -1.83 -7.00 0.85
C ALA A 141 -1.76 -8.21 -0.10
N THR A 142 -1.40 -7.98 -1.37
CA THR A 142 -1.23 -9.04 -2.36
C THR A 142 -0.08 -9.98 -1.99
N GLU A 143 1.02 -9.43 -1.48
CA GLU A 143 2.17 -10.19 -1.01
C GLU A 143 1.80 -11.10 0.18
N LEU A 144 1.13 -10.55 1.20
CA LEU A 144 0.71 -11.34 2.36
C LEU A 144 -0.24 -12.48 1.98
N VAL A 145 -1.14 -12.25 1.01
CA VAL A 145 -2.01 -13.31 0.50
C VAL A 145 -1.22 -14.36 -0.27
N ALA A 146 -0.23 -13.96 -1.07
CA ALA A 146 0.63 -14.88 -1.82
C ALA A 146 1.54 -15.73 -0.91
N GLU A 147 1.83 -15.26 0.30
CA GLU A 147 2.56 -15.99 1.35
C GLU A 147 1.65 -16.87 2.22
N ASP A 148 0.43 -17.16 1.75
CA ASP A 148 -0.57 -17.99 2.45
C ASP A 148 -0.96 -17.46 3.85
N ILE A 149 -0.76 -16.16 4.11
CA ILE A 149 -1.23 -15.54 5.36
C ILE A 149 -2.77 -15.52 5.37
N PRO A 150 -3.42 -16.06 6.41
CA PRO A 150 -4.86 -16.09 6.49
C PRO A 150 -5.47 -14.71 6.29
N TYR A 151 -6.47 -14.62 5.43
CA TYR A 151 -7.08 -13.34 5.06
C TYR A 151 -7.59 -12.54 6.27
N SER A 152 -8.10 -13.22 7.30
CA SER A 152 -8.51 -12.59 8.57
C SER A 152 -7.37 -11.84 9.26
N VAL A 153 -6.13 -12.33 9.12
CA VAL A 153 -4.93 -11.66 9.63
C VAL A 153 -4.59 -10.45 8.76
N VAL A 154 -4.60 -10.62 7.44
CA VAL A 154 -4.38 -9.51 6.48
C VAL A 154 -5.39 -8.39 6.71
N GLN A 155 -6.67 -8.72 6.93
CA GLN A 155 -7.71 -7.75 7.28
C GLN A 155 -7.39 -6.98 8.56
N LYS A 156 -6.96 -7.67 9.60
CA LYS A 156 -6.59 -7.06 10.88
C LYS A 156 -5.40 -6.11 10.73
N VAL A 157 -4.33 -6.57 10.06
CA VAL A 157 -3.13 -5.77 9.80
C VAL A 157 -3.48 -4.49 9.03
N LEU A 158 -4.30 -4.61 8.01
CA LEU A 158 -4.69 -3.48 7.19
C LEU A 158 -5.87 -2.67 7.77
N GLY A 159 -6.55 -3.14 8.82
CA GLY A 159 -7.72 -2.48 9.39
C GLY A 159 -8.87 -2.35 8.38
N HIS A 160 -9.21 -3.46 7.69
CA HIS A 160 -10.39 -3.56 6.84
C HIS A 160 -11.60 -4.00 7.67
N GLN A 161 -12.68 -3.23 7.63
CA GLN A 161 -13.92 -3.56 8.35
C GLN A 161 -14.88 -4.45 7.54
N SER A 162 -14.76 -4.47 6.23
CA SER A 162 -15.70 -5.17 5.35
C SER A 162 -15.02 -6.30 4.60
N SER A 163 -15.68 -7.46 4.57
CA SER A 163 -15.32 -8.61 3.73
C SER A 163 -15.42 -8.30 2.23
N LEU A 164 -16.17 -7.27 1.83
CA LEU A 164 -16.26 -6.84 0.43
C LEU A 164 -14.93 -6.32 -0.14
N CYS A 165 -14.03 -5.85 0.73
CA CYS A 165 -12.67 -5.51 0.30
C CYS A 165 -11.89 -6.73 -0.21
N PHE A 166 -12.33 -7.95 0.18
CA PHE A 166 -11.75 -9.23 -0.23
C PHE A 166 -11.81 -9.48 -1.74
N ASN A 167 -12.90 -9.12 -2.38
CA ASN A 167 -13.09 -9.37 -3.82
C ASN A 167 -11.99 -8.76 -4.71
N ASN A 168 -11.33 -7.70 -4.23
CA ASN A 168 -10.22 -7.09 -4.96
C ASN A 168 -8.92 -7.91 -4.86
N TYR A 169 -8.74 -8.71 -3.79
CA TYR A 169 -7.56 -9.54 -3.58
C TYR A 169 -7.76 -10.95 -4.12
N VAL A 170 -8.95 -11.52 -3.97
CA VAL A 170 -9.31 -12.84 -4.54
C VAL A 170 -9.16 -12.87 -6.05
N ARG A 171 -9.48 -11.76 -6.74
CA ARG A 171 -9.29 -11.66 -8.20
C ARG A 171 -7.82 -11.73 -8.63
N LEU A 172 -6.87 -11.53 -7.72
CA LEU A 172 -5.43 -11.58 -7.98
C LEU A 172 -4.83 -12.95 -7.65
N ASP A 173 -5.54 -13.78 -6.88
CA ASP A 173 -5.08 -15.09 -6.41
C ASP A 173 -5.76 -16.25 -7.16
N ILE A 174 -5.68 -16.19 -8.48
CA ILE A 174 -6.29 -17.19 -9.38
C ILE A 174 -5.72 -18.60 -9.13
N GLU A 175 -4.44 -18.71 -8.78
CA GLU A 175 -3.78 -20.00 -8.57
C GLU A 175 -4.29 -20.71 -7.30
N ASN A 176 -4.45 -20.01 -6.19
CA ASN A 176 -5.03 -20.60 -4.98
C ASN A 176 -6.52 -20.87 -5.15
N LEU A 177 -7.24 -20.05 -5.91
CA LEU A 177 -8.62 -20.34 -6.29
C LEU A 177 -8.74 -21.62 -7.14
N ARG A 178 -7.80 -21.88 -8.04
CA ARG A 178 -7.75 -23.13 -8.83
C ARG A 178 -7.54 -24.36 -7.95
N ARG A 179 -6.75 -24.26 -6.88
CA ARG A 179 -6.57 -25.35 -5.91
C ARG A 179 -7.85 -25.66 -5.13
N CYS A 180 -8.71 -24.67 -4.91
CA CYS A 180 -10.00 -24.82 -4.26
C CYS A 180 -11.13 -25.20 -5.24
N ALA A 181 -10.86 -25.17 -6.54
CA ALA A 181 -11.87 -25.51 -7.54
C ALA A 181 -12.21 -27.00 -7.43
N VAL A 182 -13.49 -27.29 -7.23
CA VAL A 182 -14.02 -28.65 -7.35
C VAL A 182 -13.79 -29.10 -8.78
N ALA A 183 -13.35 -30.35 -8.96
CA ALA A 183 -13.19 -30.92 -10.29
C ALA A 183 -14.51 -30.79 -11.06
N VAL A 184 -14.51 -30.00 -12.11
CA VAL A 184 -15.68 -29.83 -12.96
C VAL A 184 -15.88 -31.17 -13.72
N PRO A 185 -17.03 -31.81 -13.59
CA PRO A 185 -17.29 -33.03 -14.38
C PRO A 185 -17.13 -32.71 -15.87
N PRO A 186 -16.67 -33.67 -16.68
CA PRO A 186 -16.49 -33.45 -18.10
C PRO A 186 -17.77 -32.92 -18.72
N ALA A 187 -17.66 -31.90 -19.56
CA ALA A 187 -18.81 -31.28 -20.21
C ALA A 187 -19.61 -32.35 -20.98
N THR A 188 -20.90 -32.41 -20.72
CA THR A 188 -21.81 -33.26 -21.51
C THR A 188 -21.78 -32.84 -22.98
N ASP A 189 -22.06 -33.76 -23.90
CA ASP A 189 -22.01 -33.46 -25.33
C ASP A 189 -22.95 -32.30 -25.71
N LYS A 190 -24.09 -32.19 -25.05
CA LYS A 190 -24.99 -31.01 -25.19
C LYS A 190 -24.35 -29.69 -24.81
N LEU A 191 -23.54 -29.67 -23.75
CA LEU A 191 -22.85 -28.46 -23.33
C LEU A 191 -21.71 -28.11 -24.29
N LYS A 192 -20.99 -29.10 -24.80
CA LYS A 192 -19.96 -28.90 -25.84
C LYS A 192 -20.53 -28.32 -27.12
N GLU A 193 -21.68 -28.84 -27.56
CA GLU A 193 -22.40 -28.37 -28.74
C GLU A 193 -22.91 -26.94 -28.56
N TRP A 194 -23.45 -26.63 -27.38
CA TRP A 194 -23.87 -25.26 -27.03
C TRP A 194 -22.70 -24.26 -27.00
N LEU A 195 -21.57 -24.63 -26.40
CA LEU A 195 -20.36 -23.78 -26.36
C LEU A 195 -19.76 -23.56 -27.76
N SER A 196 -19.78 -24.56 -28.63
CA SER A 196 -19.31 -24.43 -30.02
C SER A 196 -20.21 -23.52 -30.88
N ASN A 197 -21.49 -23.41 -30.55
CA ASN A 197 -22.44 -22.55 -31.21
C ASN A 197 -22.41 -21.09 -30.70
N MET A 198 -21.98 -20.84 -29.45
CA MET A 198 -21.82 -19.49 -28.91
C MET A 198 -20.68 -18.68 -29.58
N GLY A 199 -19.70 -19.33 -30.20
CA GLY A 199 -18.64 -18.68 -30.95
C GLY A 199 -19.04 -18.15 -32.33
N ARG A 200 -20.24 -18.39 -32.79
CA ARG A 200 -20.79 -17.90 -34.07
C ARG A 200 -21.76 -16.75 -33.81
N VAL A 201 -21.24 -15.53 -33.61
CA VAL A 201 -22.07 -14.33 -33.76
C VAL A 201 -22.43 -14.20 -35.22
N PRO A 202 -23.73 -14.12 -35.60
CA PRO A 202 -24.11 -13.85 -37.00
C PRO A 202 -23.62 -12.46 -37.33
N ASN A 203 -22.83 -12.35 -38.40
CA ASN A 203 -22.59 -11.06 -39.06
C ASN A 203 -23.94 -10.61 -39.64
N GLU A 204 -24.63 -9.74 -38.93
CA GLU A 204 -25.72 -8.97 -39.52
C GLU A 204 -25.13 -7.88 -40.44
N LYS A 205 -25.60 -7.97 -41.66
CA LYS A 205 -25.34 -7.03 -42.77
C LYS A 205 -25.97 -5.65 -42.49
#